data_b962f4bc07cd1e99247cb94d66554d38
#
_entry.id   b962f4bc07cd1e99247cb94d66554d38
#
_cell.length_a   1.000
_cell.length_b   1.000
_cell.length_c   1.000
_cell.angle_alpha   90.00
_cell.angle_beta   90.00
_cell.angle_gamma   90.00
#
_symmetry.space_group_name_H-M   'P 1'
#
loop_
_entity.id
_entity.type
_entity.pdbx_description
1 polymer ?
#
loop_
_entity_poly.entity_id
_entity_poly.type
_entity_poly.pdbx_seq_one_letter_code
_entity_poly.pdbx_strand_id
1 'polypeptide(L)'
;MFILRRRRVRGHIEDKRVSELVQLALATLRNQEIAHHTDPVNAPAPYLSSLQLRDLVLQDEHSVAARARLWERVERVVEGNANVRANLEEVPGGDELRVWRWVGGTGRRKAVEYDSAAGHRIVA
;
A
#
# COMPACT_ATOMS: atom_id res chain seq x y z
N MET A 1 -22.38 -27.31 15.46
CA MET A 1 -21.05 -27.79 15.02
C MET A 1 -20.76 -27.37 13.59
N PHE A 2 -21.62 -27.68 12.63
CA PHE A 2 -21.44 -27.29 11.24
C PHE A 2 -21.33 -25.77 11.03
N ILE A 3 -22.14 -24.99 11.74
CA ILE A 3 -22.17 -23.54 11.60
C ILE A 3 -20.82 -22.94 12.04
N LEU A 4 -20.27 -23.42 13.16
CA LEU A 4 -18.98 -22.95 13.64
C LEU A 4 -17.86 -23.30 12.67
N ARG A 5 -17.92 -24.51 12.10
CA ARG A 5 -16.91 -24.94 11.14
C ARG A 5 -16.93 -24.07 9.89
N ARG A 6 -18.14 -23.74 9.39
CA ARG A 6 -18.28 -22.85 8.24
C ARG A 6 -17.72 -21.45 8.53
N ARG A 7 -17.98 -20.93 9.71
CA ARG A 7 -17.46 -19.63 10.10
C ARG A 7 -15.94 -19.61 10.13
N ARG A 8 -15.32 -20.67 10.64
CA ARG A 8 -13.86 -20.76 10.65
C ARG A 8 -13.29 -20.80 9.25
N VAL A 9 -13.90 -21.58 8.35
CA VAL A 9 -13.45 -21.65 6.97
C VAL A 9 -13.59 -20.31 6.27
N ARG A 10 -14.73 -19.64 6.44
CA ARG A 10 -14.94 -18.31 5.84
C ARG A 10 -13.96 -17.29 6.38
N GLY A 11 -13.73 -17.30 7.69
CA GLY A 11 -12.78 -16.39 8.31
C GLY A 11 -11.38 -16.60 7.78
N HIS A 12 -10.98 -17.85 7.63
CA HIS A 12 -9.66 -18.19 7.13
C HIS A 12 -9.48 -17.74 5.66
N ILE A 13 -10.49 -17.92 4.82
CA ILE A 13 -10.48 -17.48 3.43
C ILE A 13 -10.40 -15.96 3.36
N GLU A 14 -11.19 -15.27 4.18
CA GLU A 14 -11.15 -13.81 4.21
C GLU A 14 -9.80 -13.30 4.71
N ASP A 15 -9.22 -13.94 5.72
CA ASP A 15 -7.90 -13.56 6.23
C ASP A 15 -6.84 -13.69 5.16
N LYS A 16 -6.90 -14.76 4.38
CA LYS A 16 -5.97 -14.95 3.27
C LYS A 16 -6.16 -13.87 2.21
N ARG A 17 -7.41 -13.55 1.90
CA ARG A 17 -7.71 -12.51 0.92
C ARG A 17 -7.21 -11.15 1.40
N VAL A 18 -7.43 -10.82 2.65
CA VAL A 18 -6.93 -9.55 3.22
C VAL A 18 -5.43 -9.50 3.11
N SER A 19 -4.74 -10.59 3.44
CA SER A 19 -3.28 -10.64 3.34
C SER A 19 -2.80 -10.39 1.91
N GLU A 20 -3.46 -11.00 0.94
CA GLU A 20 -3.12 -10.78 -0.48
C GLU A 20 -3.37 -9.34 -0.90
N LEU A 21 -4.48 -8.76 -0.46
CA LEU A 21 -4.81 -7.38 -0.77
C LEU A 21 -3.84 -6.40 -0.13
N VAL A 22 -3.40 -6.69 1.10
CA VAL A 22 -2.38 -5.88 1.78
C VAL A 22 -1.08 -5.89 0.98
N GLN A 23 -0.63 -7.06 0.53
CA GLN A 23 0.59 -7.15 -0.26
C GLN A 23 0.46 -6.38 -1.57
N LEU A 24 -0.69 -6.45 -2.21
CA LEU A 24 -0.96 -5.69 -3.42
C LEU A 24 -0.93 -4.18 -3.14
N ALA A 25 -1.54 -3.75 -2.05
CA ALA A 25 -1.55 -2.34 -1.67
C ALA A 25 -0.15 -1.82 -1.41
N LEU A 26 0.66 -2.58 -0.66
CA LEU A 26 2.04 -2.18 -0.37
C LEU A 26 2.88 -2.11 -1.64
N ALA A 27 2.71 -3.08 -2.53
CA ALA A 27 3.43 -3.09 -3.81
C ALA A 27 3.02 -1.89 -4.67
N THR A 28 1.73 -1.55 -4.67
CA THR A 28 1.21 -0.41 -5.44
C THR A 28 1.79 0.91 -4.91
N LEU A 29 1.86 1.06 -3.59
CA LEU A 29 2.44 2.26 -2.98
C LEU A 29 3.93 2.36 -3.30
N ARG A 30 4.65 1.25 -3.21
CA ARG A 30 6.07 1.23 -3.54
C ARG A 30 6.31 1.58 -5.00
N ASN A 31 5.49 1.03 -5.89
CA ASN A 31 5.60 1.34 -7.31
C ASN A 31 5.30 2.81 -7.61
N GLN A 32 4.38 3.42 -6.86
CA GLN A 32 4.09 4.84 -7.01
C GLN A 32 5.29 5.70 -6.62
N GLU A 33 5.98 5.33 -5.56
CA GLU A 33 7.18 6.03 -5.12
C GLU A 33 8.27 5.93 -6.20
N ILE A 34 8.49 4.73 -6.73
CA ILE A 34 9.47 4.50 -7.79
C ILE A 34 9.10 5.30 -9.04
N ALA A 35 7.83 5.26 -9.44
CA ALA A 35 7.36 5.96 -10.63
C ALA A 35 7.56 7.47 -10.51
N HIS A 36 7.29 8.02 -9.31
CA HIS A 36 7.49 9.44 -9.08
C HIS A 36 8.96 9.85 -9.27
N HIS A 37 9.88 9.04 -8.81
CA HIS A 37 11.31 9.35 -8.93
C HIS A 37 11.85 9.12 -10.33
N THR A 38 11.27 8.20 -11.08
CA THR A 38 11.77 7.91 -12.44
C THR A 38 11.06 8.70 -13.52
N ASP A 39 9.80 9.08 -13.30
CA ASP A 39 9.01 9.81 -14.30
C ASP A 39 8.03 10.76 -13.60
N PRO A 40 8.53 11.86 -13.03
CA PRO A 40 7.66 12.78 -12.28
C PRO A 40 6.62 13.49 -13.13
N VAL A 41 6.76 13.48 -14.46
CA VAL A 41 5.76 14.09 -15.34
C VAL A 41 4.47 13.26 -15.34
N ASN A 42 4.58 11.95 -15.46
CA ASN A 42 3.43 11.05 -15.47
C ASN A 42 3.02 10.59 -14.07
N ALA A 43 3.92 10.68 -13.10
CA ALA A 43 3.64 10.36 -11.70
C ALA A 43 4.05 11.55 -10.83
N PRO A 44 3.22 12.61 -10.81
CA PRO A 44 3.60 13.87 -10.17
C PRO A 44 3.64 13.81 -8.64
N ALA A 45 3.09 12.77 -8.04
CA ALA A 45 3.13 12.62 -6.58
C ALA A 45 3.66 11.24 -6.21
N PRO A 46 4.43 11.16 -5.10
CA PRO A 46 4.94 9.87 -4.62
C PRO A 46 3.92 9.09 -3.80
N TYR A 47 2.75 9.64 -3.60
CA TYR A 47 1.71 9.06 -2.75
C TYR A 47 0.44 8.79 -3.55
N LEU A 48 -0.45 8.03 -2.96
CA LEU A 48 -1.80 7.79 -3.47
C LEU A 48 -2.79 8.12 -2.35
N SER A 49 -3.96 8.65 -2.72
CA SER A 49 -5.01 8.81 -1.73
C SER A 49 -5.54 7.43 -1.34
N SER A 50 -6.07 7.31 -0.13
CA SER A 50 -6.64 6.05 0.32
C SER A 50 -7.76 5.57 -0.59
N LEU A 51 -8.54 6.49 -1.16
CA LEU A 51 -9.62 6.13 -2.06
C LEU A 51 -9.12 5.61 -3.41
N GLN A 52 -8.06 6.21 -3.94
CA GLN A 52 -7.42 5.73 -5.17
C GLN A 52 -6.87 4.32 -4.96
N LEU A 53 -6.19 4.12 -3.84
CA LEU A 53 -5.60 2.82 -3.54
C LEU A 53 -6.69 1.77 -3.37
N ARG A 54 -7.77 2.11 -2.67
CA ARG A 54 -8.90 1.21 -2.51
C ARG A 54 -9.44 0.75 -3.87
N ASP A 55 -9.65 1.70 -4.77
CA ASP A 55 -10.23 1.39 -6.07
C ASP A 55 -9.30 0.55 -6.93
N LEU A 56 -7.99 0.75 -6.81
CA LEU A 56 -7.02 -0.08 -7.51
C LEU A 56 -6.95 -1.49 -6.94
N VAL A 57 -6.92 -1.60 -5.62
CA VAL A 57 -6.74 -2.89 -4.95
C VAL A 57 -8.00 -3.76 -5.05
N LEU A 58 -9.16 -3.14 -4.97
CA LEU A 58 -10.44 -3.84 -4.95
C LEU A 58 -11.22 -3.76 -6.27
N GLN A 59 -10.52 -3.51 -7.39
CA GLN A 59 -11.20 -3.36 -8.67
C GLN A 59 -11.99 -4.60 -9.08
N ASP A 60 -11.61 -5.78 -8.60
CA ASP A 60 -12.29 -7.03 -8.92
C ASP A 60 -13.44 -7.36 -7.96
N GLU A 61 -13.60 -6.56 -6.91
CA GLU A 61 -14.65 -6.79 -5.94
C GLU A 61 -15.87 -5.92 -6.27
N HIS A 62 -16.98 -6.54 -6.60
CA HIS A 62 -18.18 -5.82 -7.06
C HIS A 62 -19.22 -5.61 -5.96
N SER A 63 -19.14 -6.34 -4.86
CA SER A 63 -20.07 -6.17 -3.74
C SER A 63 -19.66 -4.97 -2.90
N VAL A 64 -20.58 -4.01 -2.75
CA VAL A 64 -20.31 -2.80 -1.96
C VAL A 64 -20.01 -3.14 -0.51
N ALA A 65 -20.78 -4.06 0.06
CA ALA A 65 -20.58 -4.48 1.45
C ALA A 65 -19.25 -5.19 1.65
N ALA A 66 -18.88 -6.06 0.70
CA ALA A 66 -17.60 -6.76 0.78
C ALA A 66 -16.43 -5.79 0.62
N ARG A 67 -16.54 -4.82 -0.30
CA ARG A 67 -15.50 -3.81 -0.47
C ARG A 67 -15.27 -3.02 0.81
N ALA A 68 -16.34 -2.58 1.45
CA ALA A 68 -16.24 -1.81 2.69
C ALA A 68 -15.57 -2.63 3.79
N ARG A 69 -15.99 -3.88 3.95
CA ARG A 69 -15.46 -4.76 4.99
C ARG A 69 -13.98 -5.09 4.75
N LEU A 70 -13.65 -5.45 3.53
CA LEU A 70 -12.26 -5.81 3.18
C LEU A 70 -11.36 -4.60 3.28
N TRP A 71 -11.81 -3.44 2.79
CA TRP A 71 -10.98 -2.24 2.83
C TRP A 71 -10.68 -1.79 4.24
N GLU A 72 -11.66 -1.86 5.14
CA GLU A 72 -11.44 -1.52 6.54
C GLU A 72 -10.30 -2.34 7.14
N ARG A 73 -10.27 -3.64 6.84
CA ARG A 73 -9.22 -4.53 7.35
C ARG A 73 -7.87 -4.24 6.69
N VAL A 74 -7.87 -4.06 5.37
CA VAL A 74 -6.66 -3.75 4.60
C VAL A 74 -6.06 -2.42 5.07
N GLU A 75 -6.90 -1.41 5.17
CA GLU A 75 -6.49 -0.08 5.61
C GLU A 75 -5.78 -0.11 6.95
N ARG A 76 -6.34 -0.84 7.90
CA ARG A 76 -5.77 -0.96 9.23
C ARG A 76 -4.37 -1.56 9.20
N VAL A 77 -4.19 -2.62 8.42
CA VAL A 77 -2.90 -3.30 8.32
C VAL A 77 -1.89 -2.43 7.58
N VAL A 78 -2.30 -1.80 6.48
CA VAL A 78 -1.41 -0.95 5.70
C VAL A 78 -0.94 0.25 6.52
N GLU A 79 -1.85 0.90 7.24
CA GLU A 79 -1.48 2.05 8.07
C GLU A 79 -0.58 1.67 9.25
N GLY A 80 -0.66 0.42 9.68
CA GLY A 80 0.22 -0.08 10.73
C GLY A 80 1.61 -0.50 10.24
N ASN A 81 1.83 -0.49 8.94
CA ASN A 81 3.12 -0.91 8.38
C ASN A 81 4.16 0.20 8.57
N ALA A 82 5.33 -0.17 9.09
CA ALA A 82 6.39 0.79 9.38
C ALA A 82 6.92 1.52 8.14
N ASN A 83 6.74 0.94 6.97
CA ASN A 83 7.22 1.51 5.71
C ASN A 83 6.18 2.37 5.02
N VAL A 84 5.03 2.60 5.65
CA VAL A 84 3.96 3.43 5.09
C VAL A 84 3.75 4.64 6.00
N ARG A 85 3.64 5.81 5.39
CA ARG A 85 3.31 7.03 6.11
C ARG A 85 1.97 7.54 5.61
N ALA A 86 1.06 7.81 6.55
CA ALA A 86 -0.24 8.39 6.26
C ALA A 86 -0.21 9.88 6.61
N ASN A 87 -0.71 10.71 5.70
CA ASN A 87 -0.78 12.16 5.90
C ASN A 87 -2.10 12.68 5.35
N LEU A 88 -2.43 13.91 5.69
CA LEU A 88 -3.54 14.64 5.09
C LEU A 88 -2.94 15.66 4.13
N GLU A 89 -3.43 15.68 2.90
CA GLU A 89 -3.00 16.63 1.88
C GLU A 89 -4.17 17.49 1.45
N GLU A 90 -3.96 18.77 1.36
CA GLU A 90 -4.98 19.70 0.90
C GLU A 90 -5.06 19.65 -0.63
N VAL A 91 -6.29 19.52 -1.15
CA VAL A 91 -6.52 19.51 -2.58
C VAL A 91 -7.15 20.83 -3.02
N PRO A 92 -7.11 21.16 -4.31
CA PRO A 92 -7.79 22.33 -4.81
C PRO A 92 -9.26 22.33 -4.38
N GLY A 93 -9.71 23.43 -3.78
CA GLY A 93 -11.06 23.53 -3.22
C GLY A 93 -11.09 23.51 -1.70
N GLY A 94 -9.96 23.27 -1.05
CA GLY A 94 -9.85 23.35 0.41
C GLY A 94 -10.11 22.06 1.17
N ASP A 95 -10.50 21.00 0.48
CA ASP A 95 -10.72 19.71 1.14
C ASP A 95 -9.39 19.03 1.42
N GLU A 96 -9.39 18.16 2.43
CA GLU A 96 -8.22 17.36 2.76
C GLU A 96 -8.46 15.92 2.36
N LEU A 97 -7.41 15.29 1.76
CA LEU A 97 -7.43 13.89 1.42
C LEU A 97 -6.41 13.14 2.24
N ARG A 98 -6.80 11.97 2.72
CA ARG A 98 -5.86 11.08 3.38
C ARG A 98 -5.02 10.40 2.30
N VAL A 99 -3.71 10.56 2.37
CA VAL A 99 -2.78 9.98 1.40
C VAL A 99 -1.80 9.08 2.10
N TRP A 100 -1.34 8.06 1.38
CA TRP A 100 -0.36 7.10 1.89
C TRP A 100 0.83 7.08 0.96
N ARG A 101 2.00 7.05 1.57
CA ARG A 101 3.26 7.04 0.85
C ARG A 101 4.14 5.91 1.36
N TRP A 102 4.80 5.21 0.45
CA TRP A 102 5.82 4.24 0.80
C TRP A 102 7.10 5.00 1.15
N VAL A 103 7.59 4.82 2.39
CA VAL A 103 8.81 5.46 2.86
C VAL A 103 9.91 4.46 3.15
N GLY A 104 9.63 3.17 2.96
CA GLY A 104 10.64 2.13 3.05
C GLY A 104 11.57 2.21 1.87
N GLY A 105 12.74 1.60 1.98
CA GLY A 105 13.68 1.56 0.88
C GLY A 105 13.18 0.67 -0.25
N THR A 106 13.63 0.94 -1.46
CA THR A 106 13.51 -0.01 -2.55
C THR A 106 14.80 -0.82 -2.53
N GLY A 107 14.73 -2.10 -2.81
CA GLY A 107 15.92 -2.95 -2.74
C GLY A 107 17.07 -2.41 -3.56
N ARG A 108 16.77 -1.88 -4.74
CA ARG A 108 17.77 -1.34 -5.65
C ARG A 108 18.47 -0.11 -5.05
N ARG A 109 17.70 0.82 -4.50
CA ARG A 109 18.24 2.02 -3.87
C ARG A 109 19.10 1.66 -2.67
N LYS A 110 18.63 0.74 -1.88
CA LYS A 110 19.35 0.28 -0.69
C LYS A 110 20.69 -0.35 -1.07
N ALA A 111 20.72 -1.12 -2.14
CA ALA A 111 21.94 -1.75 -2.61
C ALA A 111 22.98 -0.70 -3.05
N VAL A 112 22.54 0.35 -3.74
CA VAL A 112 23.41 1.45 -4.17
C VAL A 112 23.98 2.18 -2.96
N GLU A 113 23.17 2.46 -1.96
CA GLU A 113 23.64 3.11 -0.74
C GLU A 113 24.68 2.27 -0.01
N TYR A 114 24.45 0.96 0.03
CA TYR A 114 25.36 0.06 0.68
C TYR A 114 26.71 0.04 -0.01
N ASP A 115 26.74 -0.04 -1.32
CA ASP A 115 27.96 -0.06 -2.10
C ASP A 115 28.74 1.25 -1.91
N SER A 116 28.06 2.36 -1.89
CA SER A 116 28.68 3.66 -1.63
C SER A 116 29.32 3.71 -0.25
N ALA A 117 28.65 3.17 0.75
CA ALA A 117 29.17 3.14 2.11
C ALA A 117 30.36 2.20 2.25
N ALA A 118 30.33 1.09 1.55
CA ALA A 118 31.40 0.10 1.58
C ALA A 118 32.61 0.58 0.81
N GLY A 119 32.43 1.34 -0.17
CA GLY A 119 33.48 1.91 -0.96
C GLY A 119 34.11 3.10 -0.39
N HIS A 120 33.54 3.27 0.35
CA HIS A 120 33.66 3.77 0.64
C HIS A 120 33.21 3.25 0.57
N ARG A 121 33.38 3.01 0.52
CA ARG A 121 32.95 2.23 0.49
C ARG A 121 32.33 1.72 -0.51
N ILE A 122 32.37 1.76 -1.32
CA ILE A 122 31.72 1.25 -2.12
C ILE A 122 31.62 0.53 -2.80
N VAL A 123 31.65 0.46 -2.62
CA VAL A 123 31.30 -0.07 -2.84
C VAL A 123 31.12 -0.60 -3.13
N ALA A 124 31.42 -1.04 -3.09
CA ALA A 124 31.66 -1.48 -3.42
C ALA A 124 31.27 -2.00 -4.03
#